data_77e29c0eb816a35dc7c8df6f1ff7e874
#
_entry.id   77e29c0eb816a35dc7c8df6f1ff7e874
#
_cell.length_a   1.000
_cell.length_b   1.000
_cell.length_c   1.000
_cell.angle_alpha   90.00
_cell.angle_beta   90.00
_cell.angle_gamma   90.00
#
_symmetry.space_group_name_H-M   'P 1'
#
loop_
_entity.id
_entity.type
_entity.pdbx_description
1 polymer ?
#
loop_
_entity_poly.entity_id
_entity_poly.type
_entity_poly.pdbx_seq_one_letter_code
_entity_poly.pdbx_strand_id
1 'polypeptide(L)'
;MAPSAPPPPPGQDTQSTNKQGRIALNVNLVVLHTSVVDDRGKFVEGLTQDNFRVYEDKVEQKLSIFKREDIPVSMGLVIDNSGSMRDKRPRVNEAALTLVQSSNPQDEAFVVNFNDDFYLDLDKDFTNSIPELKEALERIDARGSTALYDAIIGSLDHLKKGSKEKKVLLIVTDGEDNTSRNSLEKTVREIQKTDTVIYTIGLLSQESKKSAKTAKRALTEIALASGGVAYFPENVEDVHAICEQVAHDIRHQYTLAYYPSNAARDGTFRTVHVDVIPPRGHGKLIARTRNGYYAPGGPTASGK
;
A
#
# COMPACT_ATOMS: atom_id res chain seq x y z
N MET A 1 -29.18 75.81 -22.89
CA MET A 1 -30.12 74.94 -22.16
C MET A 1 -30.19 73.62 -22.96
N ALA A 2 -29.58 72.60 -22.46
CA ALA A 2 -29.68 71.27 -23.07
C ALA A 2 -30.78 70.47 -22.38
N PRO A 3 -31.57 69.64 -23.07
CA PRO A 3 -32.65 68.88 -22.43
C PRO A 3 -32.11 67.70 -21.63
N SER A 4 -32.72 67.52 -20.45
CA SER A 4 -32.42 66.45 -19.49
C SER A 4 -32.90 65.12 -20.03
N ALA A 5 -32.06 64.08 -19.83
CA ALA A 5 -32.36 62.71 -20.15
C ALA A 5 -33.48 62.10 -19.27
N PRO A 6 -34.26 61.15 -19.80
CA PRO A 6 -35.34 60.53 -19.05
C PRO A 6 -34.78 59.52 -17.99
N PRO A 7 -35.53 59.24 -16.92
CA PRO A 7 -35.10 58.32 -15.84
C PRO A 7 -35.12 56.85 -16.33
N PRO A 8 -34.27 56.00 -15.75
CA PRO A 8 -34.21 54.56 -16.09
C PRO A 8 -35.45 53.84 -15.55
N PRO A 9 -35.87 52.75 -16.20
CA PRO A 9 -37.00 51.92 -15.75
C PRO A 9 -36.70 51.16 -14.45
N PRO A 10 -37.75 50.81 -13.65
CA PRO A 10 -37.57 50.14 -12.38
C PRO A 10 -37.01 48.74 -12.56
N GLY A 11 -36.02 48.44 -11.72
CA GLY A 11 -35.29 47.17 -11.72
C GLY A 11 -36.20 45.95 -11.50
N GLN A 12 -36.10 45.00 -12.37
CA GLN A 12 -36.60 43.65 -12.14
C GLN A 12 -35.57 42.92 -11.31
N ASP A 13 -35.92 42.63 -10.05
CA ASP A 13 -35.25 41.69 -9.17
C ASP A 13 -35.36 40.27 -9.77
N THR A 14 -34.40 39.88 -10.56
CA THR A 14 -34.20 38.49 -10.89
C THR A 14 -33.23 37.85 -9.91
N GLN A 15 -33.74 37.54 -8.72
CA GLN A 15 -33.09 36.50 -7.89
C GLN A 15 -33.25 35.16 -8.57
N SER A 16 -32.36 34.81 -9.46
CA SER A 16 -32.18 33.43 -9.88
C SER A 16 -31.30 32.72 -8.85
N THR A 17 -31.92 32.22 -7.78
CA THR A 17 -31.31 31.25 -6.89
C THR A 17 -31.13 29.93 -7.65
N ASN A 18 -30.02 29.81 -8.38
CA ASN A 18 -29.58 28.55 -8.94
C ASN A 18 -28.95 27.71 -7.82
N LYS A 19 -29.80 27.16 -6.93
CA LYS A 19 -29.45 26.07 -6.04
C LYS A 19 -29.33 24.81 -6.90
N GLN A 20 -28.30 24.71 -7.71
CA GLN A 20 -27.80 23.43 -8.14
C GLN A 20 -27.26 22.75 -6.88
N GLY A 21 -28.10 21.90 -6.28
CA GLY A 21 -27.67 20.96 -5.28
C GLY A 21 -26.55 20.12 -5.90
N ARG A 22 -25.28 20.43 -5.58
CA ARG A 22 -24.18 19.48 -5.77
C ARG A 22 -24.52 18.30 -4.89
N ILE A 23 -25.15 17.28 -5.46
CA ILE A 23 -25.12 15.94 -4.90
C ILE A 23 -23.65 15.55 -5.03
N ALA A 24 -22.87 15.78 -3.99
CA ALA A 24 -21.57 15.16 -3.85
C ALA A 24 -21.86 13.65 -3.70
N LEU A 25 -21.94 12.94 -4.81
CA LEU A 25 -21.86 11.50 -4.83
C LEU A 25 -20.45 11.18 -4.32
N ASN A 26 -20.33 11.03 -3.01
CA ASN A 26 -19.15 10.49 -2.36
C ASN A 26 -19.12 8.98 -2.68
N VAL A 27 -18.79 8.66 -3.92
CA VAL A 27 -18.75 7.30 -4.43
C VAL A 27 -17.42 6.72 -4.01
N ASN A 28 -17.44 5.79 -3.06
CA ASN A 28 -16.25 5.10 -2.59
C ASN A 28 -15.85 4.05 -3.62
N LEU A 29 -14.91 4.38 -4.49
CA LEU A 29 -14.28 3.42 -5.38
C LEU A 29 -13.36 2.52 -4.56
N VAL A 30 -13.57 1.21 -4.63
CA VAL A 30 -12.67 0.21 -4.05
C VAL A 30 -11.63 -0.16 -5.10
N VAL A 31 -10.36 0.07 -4.80
CA VAL A 31 -9.24 -0.25 -5.68
C VAL A 31 -8.52 -1.49 -5.15
N LEU A 32 -8.26 -2.45 -6.03
CA LEU A 32 -7.54 -3.68 -5.75
C LEU A 32 -6.32 -3.76 -6.67
N HIS A 33 -5.14 -3.70 -6.08
CA HIS A 33 -3.90 -4.05 -6.77
C HIS A 33 -3.77 -5.58 -6.71
N THR A 34 -3.75 -6.21 -7.87
CA THR A 34 -3.88 -7.67 -7.97
C THR A 34 -2.76 -8.24 -8.81
N SER A 35 -1.94 -9.09 -8.23
CA SER A 35 -1.00 -9.94 -8.96
C SER A 35 -1.65 -11.28 -9.28
N VAL A 36 -1.37 -11.85 -10.43
CA VAL A 36 -1.84 -13.19 -10.80
C VAL A 36 -0.64 -14.10 -11.02
N VAL A 37 -0.68 -15.24 -10.37
CA VAL A 37 0.38 -16.26 -10.50
C VAL A 37 -0.22 -17.63 -10.86
N ASP A 38 0.59 -18.46 -11.52
CA ASP A 38 0.28 -19.87 -11.77
C ASP A 38 0.54 -20.74 -10.51
N ASP A 39 0.35 -22.04 -10.62
CA ASP A 39 0.58 -23.02 -9.57
C ASP A 39 2.06 -23.16 -9.15
N ARG A 40 2.98 -22.63 -9.96
CA ARG A 40 4.43 -22.57 -9.68
C ARG A 40 4.86 -21.24 -9.11
N GLY A 41 3.92 -20.30 -8.92
CA GLY A 41 4.18 -18.95 -8.42
C GLY A 41 4.74 -17.98 -9.47
N LYS A 42 4.75 -18.36 -10.77
CA LYS A 42 5.18 -17.49 -11.86
C LYS A 42 4.05 -16.49 -12.20
N PHE A 43 4.40 -15.22 -12.38
CA PHE A 43 3.46 -14.18 -12.80
C PHE A 43 2.83 -14.49 -14.16
N VAL A 44 1.52 -14.25 -14.24
CA VAL A 44 0.73 -14.45 -15.45
C VAL A 44 0.25 -13.09 -15.94
N GLU A 45 0.72 -12.75 -17.14
CA GLU A 45 0.41 -11.51 -17.81
C GLU A 45 -0.58 -11.73 -18.97
N GLY A 46 -1.07 -10.63 -19.55
CA GLY A 46 -1.92 -10.67 -20.74
C GLY A 46 -3.38 -11.02 -20.46
N LEU A 47 -3.80 -11.11 -19.19
CA LEU A 47 -5.19 -11.28 -18.83
C LEU A 47 -6.01 -10.02 -19.16
N THR A 48 -7.27 -10.22 -19.50
CA THR A 48 -8.26 -9.18 -19.78
C THR A 48 -9.27 -9.08 -18.64
N GLN A 49 -10.10 -8.04 -18.64
CA GLN A 49 -11.15 -7.85 -17.65
C GLN A 49 -12.06 -9.08 -17.52
N ASP A 50 -12.34 -9.79 -18.61
CA ASP A 50 -13.22 -10.95 -18.64
C ASP A 50 -12.68 -12.16 -17.87
N ASN A 51 -11.36 -12.16 -17.59
CA ASN A 51 -10.73 -13.18 -16.77
C ASN A 51 -10.97 -13.00 -15.26
N PHE A 52 -11.49 -11.85 -14.83
CA PHE A 52 -11.63 -11.54 -13.41
C PHE A 52 -13.08 -11.55 -12.95
N ARG A 53 -13.34 -12.11 -11.76
CA ARG A 53 -14.59 -11.98 -11.02
C ARG A 53 -14.23 -11.50 -9.62
N VAL A 54 -14.83 -10.39 -9.22
CA VAL A 54 -14.59 -9.77 -7.90
C VAL A 54 -15.83 -9.97 -7.04
N TYR A 55 -15.62 -10.36 -5.81
CA TYR A 55 -16.70 -10.57 -4.83
C TYR A 55 -16.41 -9.74 -3.58
N GLU A 56 -17.45 -9.06 -3.07
CA GLU A 56 -17.47 -8.41 -1.77
C GLU A 56 -18.54 -9.08 -0.93
N ASP A 57 -18.17 -9.58 0.25
CA ASP A 57 -19.05 -10.34 1.13
C ASP A 57 -19.84 -11.45 0.39
N LYS A 58 -19.16 -12.14 -0.54
CA LYS A 58 -19.69 -13.20 -1.44
C LYS A 58 -20.65 -12.69 -2.52
N VAL A 59 -20.88 -11.39 -2.65
CA VAL A 59 -21.68 -10.79 -3.71
C VAL A 59 -20.79 -10.34 -4.85
N GLU A 60 -21.05 -10.81 -6.07
CA GLU A 60 -20.25 -10.40 -7.24
C GLU A 60 -20.40 -8.91 -7.50
N GLN A 61 -19.26 -8.25 -7.77
CA GLN A 61 -19.16 -6.83 -8.03
C GLN A 61 -18.82 -6.58 -9.49
N LYS A 62 -19.46 -5.59 -10.09
CA LYS A 62 -19.17 -5.19 -11.47
C LYS A 62 -17.92 -4.32 -11.49
N LEU A 63 -16.88 -4.76 -12.20
CA LEU A 63 -15.69 -3.95 -12.43
C LEU A 63 -16.04 -2.68 -13.22
N SER A 64 -15.61 -1.54 -12.70
CA SER A 64 -15.74 -0.22 -13.33
C SER A 64 -14.43 0.23 -13.95
N ILE A 65 -13.29 -0.22 -13.41
CA ILE A 65 -11.96 0.07 -13.91
C ILE A 65 -11.18 -1.25 -13.97
N PHE A 66 -10.53 -1.46 -15.11
CA PHE A 66 -9.54 -2.49 -15.32
C PHE A 66 -8.34 -1.84 -16.02
N LYS A 67 -7.18 -1.87 -15.38
CA LYS A 67 -5.93 -1.34 -15.94
C LYS A 67 -4.81 -2.35 -15.78
N ARG A 68 -3.93 -2.37 -16.74
CA ARG A 68 -2.66 -3.07 -16.72
C ARG A 68 -1.60 -2.08 -17.22
N GLU A 69 -1.15 -1.24 -16.34
CA GLU A 69 -0.19 -0.19 -16.66
C GLU A 69 0.90 -0.18 -15.59
N ASP A 70 2.12 0.05 -16.01
CA ASP A 70 3.23 0.38 -15.12
C ASP A 70 3.06 1.83 -14.66
N ILE A 71 2.25 2.03 -13.62
CA ILE A 71 2.02 3.34 -13.03
C ILE A 71 3.05 3.64 -11.95
N PRO A 72 3.54 4.89 -11.87
CA PRO A 72 4.47 5.28 -10.82
C PRO A 72 3.90 5.08 -9.41
N VAL A 73 4.77 4.75 -8.46
CA VAL A 73 4.41 4.48 -7.07
C VAL A 73 5.06 5.45 -6.09
N SER A 74 4.39 5.69 -4.95
CA SER A 74 5.06 6.22 -3.75
C SER A 74 5.44 5.05 -2.87
N MET A 75 6.75 4.89 -2.57
CA MET A 75 7.31 3.71 -1.92
C MET A 75 7.96 4.07 -0.58
N GLY A 76 7.68 3.29 0.46
CA GLY A 76 8.42 3.35 1.73
C GLY A 76 9.35 2.15 1.87
N LEU A 77 10.63 2.43 2.14
CA LEU A 77 11.63 1.44 2.54
C LEU A 77 11.70 1.44 4.08
N VAL A 78 11.14 0.42 4.71
CA VAL A 78 11.02 0.30 6.18
C VAL A 78 11.99 -0.75 6.65
N ILE A 79 13.13 -0.33 7.17
CA ILE A 79 14.28 -1.19 7.38
C ILE A 79 14.64 -1.26 8.86
N ASP A 80 14.70 -2.49 9.36
CA ASP A 80 15.12 -2.81 10.72
C ASP A 80 16.57 -2.41 10.97
N ASN A 81 16.79 -1.65 12.05
CA ASN A 81 18.08 -1.22 12.57
C ASN A 81 18.32 -1.75 14.00
N SER A 82 17.64 -2.83 14.39
CA SER A 82 17.94 -3.53 15.65
C SER A 82 19.37 -4.08 15.68
N GLY A 83 19.83 -4.42 16.88
CA GLY A 83 21.23 -4.86 17.05
C GLY A 83 21.60 -6.11 16.25
N SER A 84 20.66 -7.02 16.00
CA SER A 84 20.83 -8.26 15.23
C SER A 84 20.99 -8.03 13.72
N MET A 85 20.56 -6.88 13.23
CA MET A 85 20.69 -6.49 11.81
C MET A 85 22.06 -5.98 11.41
N ARG A 86 22.95 -5.71 12.35
CA ARG A 86 24.24 -5.02 12.10
C ARG A 86 25.02 -5.59 10.92
N ASP A 87 25.24 -6.88 10.89
CA ASP A 87 26.04 -7.53 9.84
C ASP A 87 25.27 -7.73 8.53
N LYS A 88 23.94 -7.68 8.58
CA LYS A 88 23.05 -7.86 7.44
C LYS A 88 22.76 -6.55 6.70
N ARG A 89 22.84 -5.40 7.38
CA ARG A 89 22.48 -4.07 6.88
C ARG A 89 23.13 -3.69 5.54
N PRO A 90 24.44 -3.88 5.30
CA PRO A 90 25.04 -3.50 4.02
C PRO A 90 24.36 -4.19 2.83
N ARG A 91 24.04 -5.49 2.95
CA ARG A 91 23.36 -6.26 1.91
C ARG A 91 21.90 -5.85 1.73
N VAL A 92 21.20 -5.61 2.86
CA VAL A 92 19.81 -5.14 2.85
C VAL A 92 19.71 -3.76 2.21
N ASN A 93 20.60 -2.83 2.53
CA ASN A 93 20.62 -1.49 1.95
C ASN A 93 20.86 -1.54 0.43
N GLU A 94 21.84 -2.34 -0.03
CA GLU A 94 22.10 -2.55 -1.45
C GLU A 94 20.88 -3.10 -2.19
N ALA A 95 20.23 -4.12 -1.62
CA ALA A 95 19.03 -4.73 -2.19
C ALA A 95 17.82 -3.75 -2.22
N ALA A 96 17.61 -2.97 -1.17
CA ALA A 96 16.57 -1.95 -1.13
C ALA A 96 16.79 -0.87 -2.20
N LEU A 97 18.03 -0.45 -2.42
CA LEU A 97 18.37 0.49 -3.51
C LEU A 97 18.14 -0.14 -4.88
N THR A 98 18.44 -1.43 -5.06
CA THR A 98 18.15 -2.16 -6.30
C THR A 98 16.66 -2.16 -6.62
N LEU A 99 15.79 -2.33 -5.62
CA LEU A 99 14.34 -2.24 -5.81
C LEU A 99 13.96 -0.89 -6.46
N VAL A 100 14.45 0.21 -5.90
CA VAL A 100 14.14 1.56 -6.43
C VAL A 100 14.74 1.78 -7.82
N GLN A 101 15.98 1.33 -8.06
CA GLN A 101 16.65 1.43 -9.36
C GLN A 101 15.97 0.62 -10.46
N SER A 102 15.40 -0.54 -10.11
CA SER A 102 14.69 -1.43 -11.03
C SER A 102 13.23 -1.03 -11.23
N SER A 103 12.76 -0.04 -10.48
CA SER A 103 11.41 0.49 -10.53
C SER A 103 11.23 1.56 -11.61
N ASN A 104 10.04 2.18 -11.67
CA ASN A 104 9.74 3.23 -12.64
C ASN A 104 10.54 4.51 -12.30
N PRO A 105 11.22 5.18 -13.28
CA PRO A 105 11.96 6.42 -13.03
C PRO A 105 11.14 7.58 -12.43
N GLN A 106 9.81 7.49 -12.53
CA GLN A 106 8.88 8.46 -11.95
C GLN A 106 8.42 8.09 -10.53
N ASP A 107 8.90 6.97 -9.99
CA ASP A 107 8.63 6.59 -8.60
C ASP A 107 9.25 7.61 -7.65
N GLU A 108 8.66 7.70 -6.48
CA GLU A 108 9.20 8.46 -5.36
C GLU A 108 9.28 7.55 -4.13
N ALA A 109 10.33 7.69 -3.35
CA ALA A 109 10.56 6.85 -2.19
C ALA A 109 10.92 7.66 -0.94
N PHE A 110 10.70 7.06 0.22
CA PHE A 110 11.21 7.51 1.51
C PHE A 110 11.79 6.33 2.28
N VAL A 111 12.61 6.65 3.29
CA VAL A 111 13.24 5.66 4.16
C VAL A 111 12.76 5.84 5.58
N VAL A 112 12.36 4.73 6.19
CA VAL A 112 12.15 4.60 7.62
C VAL A 112 13.14 3.57 8.16
N ASN A 113 14.08 4.01 8.96
CA ASN A 113 14.86 3.11 9.80
C ASN A 113 14.17 2.96 11.15
N PHE A 114 14.14 1.76 11.72
CA PHE A 114 13.52 1.55 13.03
C PHE A 114 14.33 0.60 13.91
N ASN A 115 14.26 0.85 15.21
CA ASN A 115 14.81 0.03 16.28
C ASN A 115 13.87 0.12 17.50
N ASP A 116 14.27 0.75 18.61
CA ASP A 116 13.41 1.04 19.76
C ASP A 116 12.28 2.04 19.41
N ASP A 117 12.45 2.82 18.37
CA ASP A 117 11.50 3.76 17.77
C ASP A 117 11.68 3.77 16.24
N PHE A 118 10.91 4.57 15.51
CA PHE A 118 11.08 4.72 14.06
C PHE A 118 11.46 6.14 13.67
N TYR A 119 12.25 6.26 12.59
CA TYR A 119 12.87 7.50 12.12
C TYR A 119 12.62 7.68 10.64
N LEU A 120 12.09 8.83 10.26
CA LEU A 120 12.00 9.28 8.86
C LEU A 120 13.33 9.96 8.50
N ASP A 121 14.15 9.28 7.72
CA ASP A 121 15.55 9.65 7.54
C ASP A 121 15.85 10.49 6.29
N LEU A 122 14.83 11.03 5.64
CA LEU A 122 14.97 12.03 4.60
C LEU A 122 14.69 13.44 5.15
N ASP A 123 15.39 14.45 4.60
CA ASP A 123 15.13 15.86 4.91
C ASP A 123 13.87 16.40 4.21
N LYS A 124 13.27 15.62 3.33
CA LYS A 124 12.03 15.89 2.59
C LYS A 124 11.11 14.67 2.63
N ASP A 125 9.84 14.84 2.30
CA ASP A 125 8.87 13.75 2.42
C ASP A 125 9.20 12.58 1.47
N PHE A 126 9.63 12.85 0.21
CA PHE A 126 9.96 11.82 -0.78
C PHE A 126 11.11 12.26 -1.68
N THR A 127 11.82 11.29 -2.26
CA THR A 127 12.86 11.51 -3.26
C THR A 127 12.88 10.39 -4.31
N ASN A 128 13.42 10.67 -5.49
CA ASN A 128 13.82 9.68 -6.48
C ASN A 128 15.35 9.63 -6.66
N SER A 129 16.09 10.33 -5.81
CA SER A 129 17.55 10.39 -5.82
C SER A 129 18.14 9.19 -5.09
N ILE A 130 18.79 8.28 -5.82
CA ILE A 130 19.48 7.12 -5.25
C ILE A 130 20.56 7.53 -4.21
N PRO A 131 21.38 8.58 -4.44
CA PRO A 131 22.33 9.03 -3.42
C PRO A 131 21.67 9.44 -2.11
N GLU A 132 20.55 10.18 -2.15
CA GLU A 132 19.82 10.59 -0.95
C GLU A 132 19.21 9.39 -0.21
N LEU A 133 18.65 8.41 -0.94
CA LEU A 133 18.12 7.18 -0.35
C LEU A 133 19.23 6.35 0.30
N LYS A 134 20.41 6.30 -0.34
CA LYS A 134 21.57 5.60 0.22
C LYS A 134 22.02 6.25 1.53
N GLU A 135 22.17 7.58 1.54
CA GLU A 135 22.51 8.34 2.75
C GLU A 135 21.49 8.09 3.87
N ALA A 136 20.19 8.14 3.56
CA ALA A 136 19.12 7.89 4.52
C ALA A 136 19.17 6.47 5.10
N LEU A 137 19.44 5.45 4.27
CA LEU A 137 19.59 4.06 4.72
C LEU A 137 20.81 3.86 5.64
N GLU A 138 21.86 4.67 5.50
CA GLU A 138 23.11 4.57 6.27
C GLU A 138 23.12 5.49 7.51
N ARG A 139 22.10 6.33 7.71
CA ARG A 139 22.07 7.39 8.72
C ARG A 139 22.05 6.88 10.16
N ILE A 140 21.49 5.72 10.43
CA ILE A 140 21.30 5.16 11.77
C ILE A 140 22.12 3.88 11.96
N ASP A 141 22.86 3.82 13.07
CA ASP A 141 23.58 2.62 13.49
C ASP A 141 22.64 1.53 13.99
N ALA A 142 22.96 0.26 13.66
CA ALA A 142 22.20 -0.88 14.13
C ALA A 142 22.40 -1.12 15.64
N ARG A 143 21.32 -0.91 16.43
CA ARG A 143 21.28 -1.06 17.89
C ARG A 143 19.85 -1.18 18.40
N GLY A 144 19.68 -1.57 19.65
CA GLY A 144 18.37 -1.57 20.32
C GLY A 144 17.47 -2.73 19.91
N SER A 145 16.19 -2.56 20.16
CA SER A 145 15.09 -3.52 20.00
C SER A 145 14.40 -3.37 18.64
N THR A 146 13.16 -3.85 18.48
CA THR A 146 12.44 -3.89 17.22
C THR A 146 11.00 -3.36 17.38
N ALA A 147 10.74 -2.10 17.01
CA ALA A 147 9.42 -1.44 17.03
C ALA A 147 8.75 -1.53 15.65
N LEU A 148 8.55 -2.73 15.14
CA LEU A 148 8.06 -3.01 13.78
C LEU A 148 6.65 -2.43 13.53
N TYR A 149 5.71 -2.68 14.45
CA TYR A 149 4.32 -2.26 14.25
C TYR A 149 4.16 -0.74 14.29
N ASP A 150 4.91 -0.05 15.14
CA ASP A 150 4.91 1.41 15.20
C ASP A 150 5.52 1.99 13.91
N ALA A 151 6.61 1.39 13.39
CA ALA A 151 7.23 1.78 12.12
C ALA A 151 6.28 1.62 10.93
N ILE A 152 5.51 0.53 10.88
CA ILE A 152 4.50 0.32 9.83
C ILE A 152 3.42 1.39 9.89
N ILE A 153 2.84 1.65 11.07
CA ILE A 153 1.77 2.65 11.22
C ILE A 153 2.28 4.05 10.86
N GLY A 154 3.48 4.42 11.32
CA GLY A 154 4.10 5.69 10.96
C GLY A 154 4.39 5.81 9.46
N SER A 155 4.81 4.71 8.82
CA SER A 155 5.04 4.67 7.37
C SER A 155 3.74 4.79 6.56
N LEU A 156 2.66 4.13 6.99
CA LEU A 156 1.33 4.28 6.36
C LEU A 156 0.82 5.72 6.45
N ASP A 157 1.07 6.38 7.58
CA ASP A 157 0.68 7.79 7.75
C ASP A 157 1.50 8.71 6.84
N HIS A 158 2.81 8.47 6.74
CA HIS A 158 3.68 9.24 5.86
C HIS A 158 3.33 9.04 4.37
N LEU A 159 2.97 7.83 3.96
CA LEU A 159 2.55 7.52 2.58
C LEU A 159 1.36 8.36 2.09
N LYS A 160 0.52 8.88 2.97
CA LYS A 160 -0.60 9.77 2.61
C LYS A 160 -0.13 11.06 1.93
N LYS A 161 1.11 11.49 2.18
CA LYS A 161 1.73 12.65 1.55
C LYS A 161 2.27 12.37 0.15
N GLY A 162 2.41 11.11 -0.22
CA GLY A 162 2.94 10.70 -1.53
C GLY A 162 2.06 11.17 -2.68
N SER A 163 2.69 11.56 -3.78
CA SER A 163 2.02 12.14 -4.95
C SER A 163 1.43 11.10 -5.90
N LYS A 164 1.88 9.84 -5.82
CA LYS A 164 1.45 8.78 -6.74
C LYS A 164 0.19 8.09 -6.22
N GLU A 165 -0.65 7.60 -7.15
CA GLU A 165 -1.89 6.88 -6.79
C GLU A 165 -1.59 5.56 -6.09
N LYS A 166 -0.64 4.78 -6.59
CA LYS A 166 -0.26 3.49 -6.01
C LYS A 166 0.73 3.67 -4.87
N LYS A 167 0.48 3.01 -3.75
CA LYS A 167 1.27 3.06 -2.52
C LYS A 167 1.87 1.69 -2.20
N VAL A 168 3.15 1.66 -1.87
CA VAL A 168 3.88 0.42 -1.58
C VAL A 168 4.76 0.59 -0.34
N LEU A 169 4.83 -0.42 0.52
CA LEU A 169 5.86 -0.55 1.55
C LEU A 169 6.69 -1.82 1.32
N LEU A 170 8.00 -1.69 1.38
CA LEU A 170 8.91 -2.81 1.57
C LEU A 170 9.41 -2.78 3.01
N ILE A 171 9.18 -3.87 3.74
CA ILE A 171 9.62 -4.05 5.12
C ILE A 171 10.67 -5.12 5.16
N VAL A 172 11.83 -4.83 5.78
CA VAL A 172 12.89 -5.83 5.99
C VAL A 172 13.24 -5.85 7.48
N THR A 173 13.13 -7.02 8.10
CA THR A 173 13.45 -7.26 9.52
C THR A 173 14.03 -8.65 9.72
N ASP A 174 14.74 -8.88 10.81
CA ASP A 174 15.26 -10.21 11.16
C ASP A 174 14.68 -10.77 12.47
N GLY A 175 13.68 -10.08 13.06
CA GLY A 175 13.11 -10.46 14.35
C GLY A 175 11.60 -10.25 14.46
N GLU A 176 11.09 -10.63 15.64
CA GLU A 176 9.73 -10.30 16.06
C GLU A 176 9.68 -8.90 16.67
N ASP A 177 8.51 -8.27 16.60
CA ASP A 177 8.25 -7.03 17.33
C ASP A 177 8.33 -7.28 18.84
N ASN A 178 9.08 -6.45 19.55
CA ASN A 178 9.27 -6.62 20.98
C ASN A 178 9.19 -5.31 21.78
N THR A 179 8.96 -4.16 21.13
CA THR A 179 8.94 -2.88 21.82
C THR A 179 7.87 -1.89 21.31
N SER A 180 7.13 -2.22 20.25
CA SER A 180 6.04 -1.35 19.76
C SER A 180 4.98 -1.11 20.82
N ARG A 181 4.38 0.08 20.78
CA ARG A 181 3.19 0.46 21.58
C ARG A 181 1.89 -0.07 20.96
N ASN A 182 1.92 -0.33 19.67
CA ASN A 182 0.80 -0.87 18.92
C ASN A 182 0.87 -2.39 18.82
N SER A 183 -0.28 -3.07 18.74
CA SER A 183 -0.35 -4.51 18.54
C SER A 183 -0.42 -4.88 17.05
N LEU A 184 -0.15 -6.16 16.74
CA LEU A 184 -0.32 -6.71 15.39
C LEU A 184 -1.74 -6.47 14.86
N GLU A 185 -2.77 -6.76 15.68
CA GLU A 185 -4.17 -6.62 15.28
C GLU A 185 -4.52 -5.17 14.91
N LYS A 186 -4.00 -4.20 15.68
CA LYS A 186 -4.18 -2.79 15.38
C LYS A 186 -3.47 -2.42 14.07
N THR A 187 -2.25 -2.89 13.88
CA THR A 187 -1.46 -2.65 12.66
C THR A 187 -2.17 -3.21 11.43
N VAL A 188 -2.64 -4.46 11.48
CA VAL A 188 -3.41 -5.09 10.41
C VAL A 188 -4.68 -4.28 10.12
N ARG A 189 -5.39 -3.81 11.15
CA ARG A 189 -6.57 -2.96 10.97
C ARG A 189 -6.26 -1.63 10.27
N GLU A 190 -5.15 -0.99 10.61
CA GLU A 190 -4.73 0.25 9.93
C GLU A 190 -4.32 -0.01 8.48
N ILE A 191 -3.64 -1.12 8.17
CA ILE A 191 -3.34 -1.56 6.81
C ILE A 191 -4.62 -1.71 6.00
N GLN A 192 -5.62 -2.40 6.53
CA GLN A 192 -6.90 -2.67 5.85
C GLN A 192 -7.77 -1.43 5.61
N LYS A 193 -7.43 -0.28 6.20
CA LYS A 193 -8.04 1.02 5.90
C LYS A 193 -7.41 1.73 4.70
N THR A 194 -6.30 1.20 4.18
CA THR A 194 -5.55 1.76 3.05
C THR A 194 -5.62 0.83 1.84
N ASP A 195 -5.17 1.30 0.69
CA ASP A 195 -4.93 0.52 -0.52
C ASP A 195 -3.42 0.22 -0.73
N THR A 196 -2.61 0.46 0.30
CA THR A 196 -1.17 0.21 0.28
C THR A 196 -0.87 -1.27 0.17
N VAL A 197 0.00 -1.64 -0.77
CA VAL A 197 0.54 -3.02 -0.89
C VAL A 197 1.81 -3.13 -0.07
N ILE A 198 1.91 -4.14 0.78
CA ILE A 198 3.04 -4.33 1.69
C ILE A 198 3.76 -5.63 1.39
N TYR A 199 5.03 -5.53 1.04
CA TYR A 199 5.96 -6.65 0.93
C TYR A 199 6.79 -6.75 2.18
N THR A 200 6.97 -7.96 2.70
CA THR A 200 7.80 -8.19 3.88
C THR A 200 8.91 -9.20 3.58
N ILE A 201 10.12 -8.92 4.06
CA ILE A 201 11.27 -9.83 4.00
C ILE A 201 11.72 -10.10 5.42
N GLY A 202 11.58 -11.36 5.86
CA GLY A 202 11.99 -11.81 7.19
C GLY A 202 13.27 -12.63 7.15
N LEU A 203 14.38 -12.11 7.67
CA LEU A 203 15.71 -12.74 7.72
C LEU A 203 15.83 -13.61 8.99
N LEU A 204 14.95 -14.60 9.15
CA LEU A 204 14.70 -15.32 10.40
C LEU A 204 15.60 -16.55 10.64
N SER A 205 16.57 -16.82 9.77
CA SER A 205 17.39 -18.03 9.83
C SER A 205 18.26 -18.16 11.11
N GLN A 206 18.58 -17.03 11.74
CA GLN A 206 19.39 -16.99 12.97
C GLN A 206 18.55 -16.90 14.23
N GLU A 207 17.24 -16.75 14.10
CA GLU A 207 16.31 -16.65 15.23
C GLU A 207 16.01 -17.98 15.89
N SER A 208 15.63 -17.95 17.19
CA SER A 208 15.09 -19.12 17.84
C SER A 208 13.83 -19.62 17.12
N LYS A 209 13.60 -20.95 17.12
CA LYS A 209 12.42 -21.54 16.45
C LYS A 209 11.09 -20.88 16.88
N LYS A 210 10.98 -20.49 18.15
CA LYS A 210 9.77 -19.83 18.69
C LYS A 210 9.63 -18.41 18.14
N SER A 211 10.69 -17.60 18.22
CA SER A 211 10.72 -16.23 17.73
C SER A 211 10.50 -16.18 16.21
N ALA A 212 11.24 -17.00 15.44
CA ALA A 212 11.07 -17.12 14.00
C ALA A 212 9.61 -17.46 13.61
N LYS A 213 8.95 -18.37 14.36
CA LYS A 213 7.55 -18.72 14.10
C LYS A 213 6.61 -17.55 14.35
N THR A 214 6.81 -16.79 15.43
CA THR A 214 6.01 -15.60 15.75
C THR A 214 6.20 -14.52 14.71
N ALA A 215 7.45 -14.17 14.38
CA ALA A 215 7.78 -13.17 13.35
C ALA A 215 7.22 -13.57 11.98
N LYS A 216 7.41 -14.82 11.56
CA LYS A 216 6.89 -15.35 10.31
C LYS A 216 5.37 -15.21 10.20
N ARG A 217 4.64 -15.53 11.28
CA ARG A 217 3.18 -15.36 11.31
C ARG A 217 2.79 -13.89 11.15
N ALA A 218 3.40 -12.99 11.93
CA ALA A 218 3.09 -11.56 11.89
C ALA A 218 3.38 -10.95 10.52
N LEU A 219 4.56 -11.19 9.95
CA LEU A 219 4.94 -10.69 8.63
C LEU A 219 4.04 -11.23 7.52
N THR A 220 3.65 -12.51 7.60
CA THR A 220 2.70 -13.11 6.66
C THR A 220 1.32 -12.46 6.77
N GLU A 221 0.82 -12.23 7.98
CA GLU A 221 -0.49 -11.60 8.22
C GLU A 221 -0.52 -10.16 7.71
N ILE A 222 0.54 -9.38 7.96
CA ILE A 222 0.72 -8.01 7.45
C ILE A 222 0.70 -7.98 5.92
N ALA A 223 1.49 -8.81 5.26
CA ALA A 223 1.56 -8.86 3.80
C ALA A 223 0.21 -9.26 3.19
N LEU A 224 -0.41 -10.34 3.68
CA LEU A 224 -1.69 -10.84 3.17
C LEU A 224 -2.84 -9.84 3.35
N ALA A 225 -2.86 -9.09 4.44
CA ALA A 225 -3.89 -8.07 4.69
C ALA A 225 -3.89 -6.98 3.61
N SER A 226 -2.75 -6.69 3.02
CA SER A 226 -2.55 -5.67 1.98
C SER A 226 -2.59 -6.20 0.54
N GLY A 227 -2.56 -7.53 0.35
CA GLY A 227 -2.43 -8.17 -0.96
C GLY A 227 -0.99 -8.33 -1.46
N GLY A 228 -0.01 -8.05 -0.62
CA GLY A 228 1.41 -8.28 -0.91
C GLY A 228 1.89 -9.68 -0.55
N VAL A 229 3.20 -9.84 -0.48
CA VAL A 229 3.87 -11.14 -0.28
C VAL A 229 4.89 -11.05 0.85
N ALA A 230 4.96 -12.10 1.67
CA ALA A 230 6.00 -12.28 2.67
C ALA A 230 7.06 -13.27 2.17
N TYR A 231 8.31 -12.86 2.21
CA TYR A 231 9.48 -13.66 1.84
C TYR A 231 10.30 -14.01 3.06
N PHE A 232 10.85 -15.23 3.07
CA PHE A 232 11.66 -15.74 4.19
C PHE A 232 12.91 -16.42 3.64
N PRO A 233 13.89 -15.65 3.14
CA PRO A 233 15.12 -16.21 2.61
C PRO A 233 15.94 -16.87 3.73
N GLU A 234 16.69 -17.91 3.37
CA GLU A 234 17.62 -18.58 4.28
C GLU A 234 18.91 -17.77 4.45
N ASN A 235 19.31 -17.07 3.38
CA ASN A 235 20.54 -16.28 3.34
C ASN A 235 20.21 -14.80 3.02
N VAL A 236 21.01 -13.89 3.56
CA VAL A 236 20.87 -12.45 3.29
C VAL A 236 21.18 -12.11 1.83
N GLU A 237 21.99 -12.90 1.16
CA GLU A 237 22.34 -12.75 -0.25
C GLU A 237 21.11 -12.88 -1.18
N ASP A 238 20.11 -13.65 -0.78
CA ASP A 238 18.88 -13.87 -1.57
C ASP A 238 17.97 -12.62 -1.59
N VAL A 239 18.20 -11.65 -0.68
CA VAL A 239 17.38 -10.43 -0.57
C VAL A 239 17.41 -9.61 -1.86
N HIS A 240 18.55 -9.59 -2.55
CA HIS A 240 18.69 -8.88 -3.83
C HIS A 240 17.71 -9.43 -4.88
N ALA A 241 17.71 -10.73 -5.11
CA ALA A 241 16.80 -11.37 -6.07
C ALA A 241 15.32 -11.20 -5.67
N ILE A 242 15.02 -11.20 -4.36
CA ILE A 242 13.67 -10.92 -3.85
C ILE A 242 13.27 -9.48 -4.16
N CYS A 243 14.15 -8.50 -3.99
CA CYS A 243 13.87 -7.09 -4.31
C CYS A 243 13.61 -6.90 -5.82
N GLU A 244 14.35 -7.58 -6.70
CA GLU A 244 14.08 -7.59 -8.14
C GLU A 244 12.70 -8.21 -8.45
N GLN A 245 12.35 -9.31 -7.78
CA GLN A 245 11.03 -9.93 -7.92
C GLN A 245 9.91 -9.03 -7.43
N VAL A 246 10.10 -8.30 -6.32
CA VAL A 246 9.14 -7.30 -5.81
C VAL A 246 8.99 -6.15 -6.81
N ALA A 247 10.08 -5.62 -7.36
CA ALA A 247 10.03 -4.60 -8.41
C ALA A 247 9.22 -5.07 -9.62
N HIS A 248 9.45 -6.30 -10.07
CA HIS A 248 8.70 -6.92 -11.16
C HIS A 248 7.20 -7.03 -10.80
N ASP A 249 6.85 -7.51 -9.60
CA ASP A 249 5.46 -7.64 -9.16
C ASP A 249 4.76 -6.28 -9.12
N ILE A 250 5.38 -5.25 -8.54
CA ILE A 250 4.83 -3.89 -8.48
C ILE A 250 4.45 -3.37 -9.87
N ARG A 251 5.26 -3.65 -10.90
CA ARG A 251 5.06 -3.17 -12.28
C ARG A 251 4.03 -3.96 -13.08
N HIS A 252 3.76 -5.23 -12.70
CA HIS A 252 2.93 -6.15 -13.49
C HIS A 252 1.58 -6.45 -12.83
N GLN A 253 1.19 -5.70 -11.80
CA GLN A 253 -0.13 -5.82 -11.17
C GLN A 253 -1.24 -5.30 -12.05
N TYR A 254 -2.39 -5.97 -11.95
CA TYR A 254 -3.66 -5.47 -12.48
C TYR A 254 -4.30 -4.54 -11.45
N THR A 255 -4.79 -3.39 -11.90
CA THR A 255 -5.63 -2.50 -11.08
C THR A 255 -7.08 -2.78 -11.42
N LEU A 256 -7.78 -3.40 -10.47
CA LEU A 256 -9.21 -3.66 -10.55
C LEU A 256 -9.93 -2.67 -9.64
N ALA A 257 -10.99 -2.02 -10.13
CA ALA A 257 -11.77 -1.18 -9.24
C ALA A 257 -13.27 -1.31 -9.51
N TYR A 258 -14.04 -1.20 -8.42
CA TYR A 258 -15.49 -1.31 -8.47
C TYR A 258 -16.14 -0.35 -7.47
N TYR A 259 -17.40 -0.03 -7.74
CA TYR A 259 -18.26 0.66 -6.78
C TYR A 259 -19.05 -0.39 -6.01
N PRO A 260 -18.88 -0.46 -4.66
CA PRO A 260 -19.57 -1.44 -3.85
C PRO A 260 -21.08 -1.40 -4.05
N SER A 261 -21.69 -2.56 -4.30
CA SER A 261 -23.16 -2.70 -4.33
C SER A 261 -23.78 -2.40 -2.97
N ASN A 262 -23.05 -2.69 -1.87
CA ASN A 262 -23.39 -2.23 -0.54
C ASN A 262 -22.82 -0.83 -0.29
N ALA A 263 -23.64 0.20 -0.44
CA ALA A 263 -23.23 1.60 -0.27
C ALA A 263 -23.18 2.08 1.19
N ALA A 264 -23.42 1.21 2.18
CA ALA A 264 -23.43 1.60 3.60
C ALA A 264 -22.05 2.08 4.05
N ARG A 265 -22.02 3.22 4.75
CA ARG A 265 -20.81 3.83 5.32
C ARG A 265 -20.82 3.61 6.83
N ASP A 266 -20.66 2.37 7.24
CA ASP A 266 -20.87 1.90 8.61
C ASP A 266 -19.59 1.58 9.37
N GLY A 267 -18.43 1.71 8.71
CA GLY A 267 -17.13 1.38 9.30
C GLY A 267 -16.92 -0.12 9.51
N THR A 268 -17.78 -0.97 8.95
CA THR A 268 -17.63 -2.43 9.07
C THR A 268 -16.58 -2.97 8.12
N PHE A 269 -15.97 -4.10 8.48
CA PHE A 269 -15.04 -4.82 7.62
C PHE A 269 -15.82 -5.57 6.53
N ARG A 270 -15.35 -5.48 5.29
CA ARG A 270 -15.90 -6.18 4.12
C ARG A 270 -14.84 -7.09 3.54
N THR A 271 -15.20 -8.35 3.36
CA THR A 271 -14.31 -9.33 2.75
C THR A 271 -14.27 -9.14 1.24
N VAL A 272 -13.08 -9.27 0.66
CA VAL A 272 -12.89 -9.22 -0.80
C VAL A 272 -12.26 -10.52 -1.27
N HIS A 273 -12.76 -11.02 -2.38
CA HIS A 273 -12.20 -12.19 -3.07
C HIS A 273 -12.18 -11.95 -4.58
N VAL A 274 -11.09 -12.38 -5.22
CA VAL A 274 -10.93 -12.28 -6.68
C VAL A 274 -10.69 -13.68 -7.24
N ASP A 275 -11.58 -14.12 -8.11
CA ASP A 275 -11.40 -15.33 -8.92
C ASP A 275 -10.79 -14.96 -10.27
N VAL A 276 -9.89 -15.81 -10.76
CA VAL A 276 -9.30 -15.69 -12.10
C VAL A 276 -9.72 -16.88 -12.95
N ILE A 277 -10.39 -16.59 -14.06
CA ILE A 277 -10.76 -17.58 -15.06
C ILE A 277 -9.55 -17.74 -16.01
N PRO A 278 -8.89 -18.91 -15.99
CA PRO A 278 -7.69 -19.07 -16.80
C PRO A 278 -8.02 -19.10 -18.31
N PRO A 279 -7.21 -18.45 -19.16
CA PRO A 279 -7.30 -18.61 -20.60
C PRO A 279 -7.05 -20.06 -21.01
N ARG A 280 -7.47 -20.42 -22.24
CA ARG A 280 -7.22 -21.76 -22.79
C ARG A 280 -5.73 -22.11 -22.75
N GLY A 281 -5.38 -23.29 -22.22
CA GLY A 281 -4.02 -23.77 -22.12
C GLY A 281 -3.30 -23.38 -20.82
N HIS A 282 -3.90 -22.58 -19.95
CA HIS A 282 -3.39 -22.30 -18.61
C HIS A 282 -4.05 -23.21 -17.57
N GLY A 283 -3.26 -23.63 -16.56
CA GLY A 283 -3.76 -24.33 -15.38
C GLY A 283 -4.47 -23.36 -14.41
N LYS A 284 -4.58 -23.77 -13.15
CA LYS A 284 -5.16 -22.95 -12.10
C LYS A 284 -4.35 -21.66 -11.90
N LEU A 285 -5.01 -20.52 -11.86
CA LEU A 285 -4.44 -19.22 -11.55
C LEU A 285 -4.88 -18.75 -10.17
N ILE A 286 -4.01 -18.01 -9.50
CA ILE A 286 -4.23 -17.49 -8.14
C ILE A 286 -4.09 -15.97 -8.19
N ALA A 287 -5.16 -15.27 -7.81
CA ALA A 287 -5.10 -13.83 -7.58
C ALA A 287 -4.54 -13.54 -6.18
N ARG A 288 -3.58 -12.63 -6.10
CA ARG A 288 -3.06 -12.07 -4.86
C ARG A 288 -3.52 -10.63 -4.78
N THR A 289 -4.39 -10.33 -3.83
CA THR A 289 -4.93 -9.00 -3.56
C THR A 289 -5.31 -8.91 -2.09
N ARG A 290 -5.62 -7.71 -1.58
CA ARG A 290 -6.10 -7.58 -0.20
C ARG A 290 -7.34 -8.41 0.05
N ASN A 291 -7.45 -9.00 1.23
CA ASN A 291 -8.53 -9.90 1.62
C ASN A 291 -9.81 -9.16 2.09
N GLY A 292 -9.76 -7.84 2.18
CA GLY A 292 -10.87 -7.00 2.60
C GLY A 292 -10.44 -5.59 2.95
N TYR A 293 -11.40 -4.79 3.35
CA TYR A 293 -11.19 -3.40 3.74
C TYR A 293 -12.27 -2.95 4.74
N TYR A 294 -11.99 -1.86 5.47
CA TYR A 294 -13.00 -1.20 6.29
C TYR A 294 -13.78 -0.20 5.45
N ALA A 295 -15.10 -0.36 5.36
CA ALA A 295 -15.96 0.65 4.74
C ALA A 295 -15.76 2.00 5.45
N PRO A 296 -15.83 3.13 4.75
CA PRO A 296 -15.74 4.42 5.40
C PRO A 296 -16.79 4.55 6.50
N GLY A 297 -16.40 5.07 7.66
CA GLY A 297 -17.37 5.43 8.71
C GLY A 297 -18.28 6.55 8.21
N GLY A 298 -19.58 6.51 8.59
CA GLY A 298 -20.47 7.65 8.41
C GLY A 298 -19.94 8.90 9.13
N PRO A 299 -20.46 10.09 8.83
CA PRO A 299 -20.10 11.28 9.59
C PRO A 299 -20.35 10.99 11.06
N THR A 300 -19.32 11.10 11.89
CA THR A 300 -19.50 11.09 13.35
C THR A 300 -20.52 12.15 13.65
N ALA A 301 -21.70 11.77 14.18
CA ALA A 301 -22.65 12.73 14.71
C ALA A 301 -21.87 13.54 15.75
N SER A 302 -21.50 14.77 15.38
CA SER A 302 -20.92 15.72 16.31
C SER A 302 -21.94 15.89 17.40
N GLY A 303 -21.64 15.33 18.58
CA GLY A 303 -22.46 15.46 19.77
C GLY A 303 -22.79 16.95 20.00
N LYS A 304 -24.09 17.19 20.16
CA LYS A 304 -24.60 18.43 20.70
C LYS A 304 -24.19 18.55 22.15
#